data_181c2151a139de0a70bb29fc0e78c90c
#
_entry.id   181c2151a139de0a70bb29fc0e78c90c
#
_cell.length_a   1.000
_cell.length_b   1.000
_cell.length_c   1.000
_cell.angle_alpha   90.00
_cell.angle_beta   90.00
_cell.angle_gamma   90.00
#
_symmetry.space_group_name_H-M   'P 1'
#
loop_
_entity.id
_entity.type
_entity.pdbx_description
1 polymer ?
#
loop_
_entity_poly.entity_id
_entity_poly.type
_entity_poly.pdbx_seq_one_letter_code
_entity_poly.pdbx_strand_id
1 'polypeptide(L)'
;TEGEHLLPIWWGDLPNAARSALPVLGVLGYGVFAAFLTGDLETARPGRNWWVLWSTGGCALLALSQAVVIGNLGPALAGQLDSPFFALAKSVGVEGAFQRVESIVAAVWTFADLTLMGLLTFAIWRAAAGVNPRLRQKPAVTAVVLIAAVLGIAAFPDGISAEEVGRGIALWGNLMAGVVLPVLVLLISWGREKMQG
;
A
#
# COMPACT_ATOMS: atom_id res chain seq x y z
N THR A 1 18.16 18.82 -9.92
CA THR A 1 17.97 18.33 -8.53
C THR A 1 18.91 19.08 -7.62
N GLU A 2 18.37 19.99 -6.82
CA GLU A 2 19.16 20.73 -5.84
C GLU A 2 19.30 19.84 -4.60
N GLY A 3 20.45 19.18 -4.45
CA GLY A 3 20.74 18.30 -3.31
C GLY A 3 20.68 19.03 -1.96
N GLU A 4 20.70 20.36 -1.98
CA GLU A 4 20.54 21.20 -0.79
C GLU A 4 19.17 21.03 -0.10
N HIS A 5 18.12 20.65 -0.85
CA HIS A 5 16.79 20.40 -0.29
C HIS A 5 16.72 19.12 0.57
N LEU A 6 17.74 18.26 0.51
CA LEU A 6 17.82 17.02 1.29
C LEU A 6 18.65 17.19 2.57
N LEU A 7 19.23 18.37 2.81
CA LEU A 7 20.08 18.69 3.94
C LEU A 7 19.54 19.94 4.71
N PRO A 8 19.74 20.03 6.03
CA PRO A 8 20.44 19.10 6.92
C PRO A 8 19.52 18.06 7.57
N ILE A 9 20.01 16.82 7.69
CA ILE A 9 19.34 15.78 8.47
C ILE A 9 19.77 15.96 9.93
N TRP A 10 18.86 16.44 10.79
CA TRP A 10 19.10 16.60 12.22
C TRP A 10 18.55 15.40 12.99
N TRP A 11 19.37 14.84 13.88
CA TRP A 11 18.95 13.74 14.75
C TRP A 11 17.76 14.11 15.65
N GLY A 12 17.57 15.41 15.95
CA GLY A 12 16.43 15.91 16.70
C GLY A 12 15.07 15.74 16.01
N ASP A 13 15.05 15.56 14.67
CA ASP A 13 13.82 15.39 13.88
C ASP A 13 13.40 13.93 13.72
N LEU A 14 14.11 12.98 14.32
CA LEU A 14 13.81 11.57 14.24
C LEU A 14 12.36 11.23 14.64
N PRO A 15 11.76 11.81 15.70
CA PRO A 15 10.38 11.56 16.07
C PRO A 15 9.39 12.03 14.99
N ASN A 16 9.67 13.16 14.35
CA ASN A 16 8.84 13.69 13.27
C ASN A 16 8.99 12.85 12.01
N ALA A 17 10.19 12.43 11.68
CA ALA A 17 10.46 11.51 10.57
C ALA A 17 9.76 10.16 10.78
N ALA A 18 9.78 9.62 12.00
CA ALA A 18 9.06 8.39 12.34
C ALA A 18 7.54 8.55 12.17
N ARG A 19 6.96 9.69 12.61
CA ARG A 19 5.54 9.98 12.40
C ARG A 19 5.20 10.09 10.92
N SER A 20 6.06 10.72 10.12
CA SER A 20 5.88 10.85 8.67
C SER A 20 6.00 9.51 7.93
N ALA A 21 6.65 8.50 8.52
CA ALA A 21 6.72 7.16 7.96
C ALA A 21 5.45 6.32 8.20
N LEU A 22 4.58 6.69 9.14
CA LEU A 22 3.36 5.93 9.46
C LEU A 22 2.43 5.73 8.24
N PRO A 23 2.15 6.75 7.40
CA PRO A 23 1.34 6.54 6.20
C PRO A 23 1.95 5.52 5.24
N VAL A 24 3.29 5.52 5.07
CA VAL A 24 4.00 4.56 4.23
C VAL A 24 3.84 3.14 4.77
N LEU A 25 3.99 2.94 6.08
CA LEU A 25 3.75 1.66 6.75
C LEU A 25 2.29 1.21 6.59
N GLY A 26 1.34 2.14 6.62
CA GLY A 26 -0.08 1.86 6.38
C GLY A 26 -0.33 1.33 4.96
N VAL A 27 0.33 1.91 3.96
CA VAL A 27 0.27 1.41 2.57
C VAL A 27 0.92 0.03 2.45
N LEU A 28 2.08 -0.18 3.07
CA LEU A 28 2.73 -1.49 3.09
C LEU A 28 1.90 -2.56 3.83
N GLY A 29 1.04 -2.14 4.76
CA GLY A 29 0.11 -3.00 5.46
C GLY A 29 -0.84 -3.77 4.53
N TYR A 30 -1.14 -3.25 3.34
CA TYR A 30 -1.90 -4.00 2.32
C TYR A 30 -1.22 -5.31 1.90
N GLY A 31 0.10 -5.43 2.09
CA GLY A 31 0.85 -6.64 1.80
C GLY A 31 0.36 -7.88 2.59
N VAL A 32 -0.27 -7.69 3.76
CA VAL A 32 -0.83 -8.80 4.55
C VAL A 32 -1.92 -9.56 3.78
N PHE A 33 -2.67 -8.86 2.93
CA PHE A 33 -3.73 -9.50 2.14
C PHE A 33 -3.19 -10.45 1.08
N ALA A 34 -1.93 -10.31 0.69
CA ALA A 34 -1.25 -11.27 -0.18
C ALA A 34 -1.05 -12.65 0.51
N ALA A 35 -1.12 -12.71 1.85
CA ALA A 35 -1.11 -13.99 2.57
C ALA A 35 -2.28 -14.90 2.18
N PHE A 36 -3.42 -14.34 1.75
CA PHE A 36 -4.54 -15.12 1.25
C PHE A 36 -4.25 -15.82 -0.08
N LEU A 37 -3.23 -15.40 -0.81
CA LEU A 37 -2.77 -16.02 -2.06
C LEU A 37 -1.80 -17.19 -1.82
N THR A 38 -1.20 -17.29 -0.63
CA THR A 38 -0.09 -18.25 -0.39
C THR A 38 -0.49 -19.71 -0.58
N GLY A 39 -1.76 -20.05 -0.39
CA GLY A 39 -2.26 -21.40 -0.61
C GLY A 39 -2.37 -21.80 -2.09
N ASP A 40 -2.35 -20.84 -3.01
CA ASP A 40 -2.50 -21.05 -4.46
C ASP A 40 -1.18 -20.80 -5.21
N LEU A 41 -0.15 -20.30 -4.51
CA LEU A 41 1.16 -20.02 -5.09
C LEU A 41 2.07 -21.24 -4.86
N GLU A 42 2.43 -21.92 -5.94
CA GLU A 42 3.53 -22.88 -5.91
C GLU A 42 4.86 -22.14 -5.72
N THR A 43 5.51 -22.38 -4.58
CA THR A 43 6.84 -21.82 -4.32
C THR A 43 7.88 -22.59 -5.13
N ALA A 44 8.20 -22.11 -6.31
CA ALA A 44 9.15 -22.73 -7.22
C ALA A 44 10.58 -22.88 -6.67
N ARG A 45 10.92 -22.21 -5.57
CA ARG A 45 12.25 -22.29 -4.93
C ARG A 45 12.13 -22.17 -3.41
N PRO A 46 12.17 -23.27 -2.66
CA PRO A 46 12.26 -23.23 -1.21
C PRO A 46 13.57 -22.55 -0.78
N GLY A 47 13.49 -21.61 0.15
CA GLY A 47 14.66 -20.95 0.77
C GLY A 47 14.91 -19.50 0.36
N ARG A 48 14.21 -18.93 -0.60
CA ARG A 48 14.32 -17.51 -0.92
C ARG A 48 13.15 -16.74 -0.32
N ASN A 49 13.43 -15.82 0.58
CA ASN A 49 12.43 -14.95 1.22
C ASN A 49 11.99 -13.84 0.23
N TRP A 50 11.17 -14.23 -0.76
CA TRP A 50 10.63 -13.31 -1.77
C TRP A 50 9.90 -12.12 -1.16
N TRP A 51 9.24 -12.31 -0.01
CA TRP A 51 8.54 -11.26 0.71
C TRP A 51 9.49 -10.18 1.23
N VAL A 52 10.64 -10.58 1.76
CA VAL A 52 11.67 -9.65 2.21
C VAL A 52 12.23 -8.86 1.02
N LEU A 53 12.50 -9.53 -0.09
CA LEU A 53 12.99 -8.89 -1.31
C LEU A 53 11.97 -7.89 -1.86
N TRP A 54 10.69 -8.27 -1.91
CA TRP A 54 9.60 -7.41 -2.36
C TRP A 54 9.42 -6.20 -1.45
N SER A 55 9.35 -6.40 -0.14
CA SER A 55 9.18 -5.31 0.83
C SER A 55 10.36 -4.35 0.80
N THR A 56 11.59 -4.88 0.77
CA THR A 56 12.80 -4.04 0.71
C THR A 56 12.87 -3.26 -0.60
N GLY A 57 12.57 -3.93 -1.73
CA GLY A 57 12.53 -3.28 -3.04
C GLY A 57 11.44 -2.20 -3.12
N GLY A 58 10.26 -2.46 -2.58
CA GLY A 58 9.17 -1.49 -2.48
C GLY A 58 9.53 -0.29 -1.62
N CYS A 59 10.09 -0.50 -0.44
CA CYS A 59 10.59 0.59 0.43
C CYS A 59 11.68 1.42 -0.26
N ALA A 60 12.63 0.77 -0.93
CA ALA A 60 13.69 1.48 -1.65
C ALA A 60 13.12 2.32 -2.79
N LEU A 61 12.16 1.79 -3.56
CA LEU A 61 11.49 2.51 -4.63
C LEU A 61 10.72 3.73 -4.11
N LEU A 62 9.97 3.56 -3.01
CA LEU A 62 9.23 4.66 -2.38
C LEU A 62 10.19 5.75 -1.85
N ALA A 63 11.28 5.35 -1.19
CA ALA A 63 12.27 6.29 -0.69
C ALA A 63 12.95 7.07 -1.84
N LEU A 64 13.29 6.38 -2.93
CA LEU A 64 13.87 7.00 -4.12
C LEU A 64 12.88 7.98 -4.76
N SER A 65 11.62 7.58 -4.93
CA SER A 65 10.57 8.43 -5.47
C SER A 65 10.40 9.70 -4.64
N GLN A 66 10.37 9.55 -3.32
CA GLN A 66 10.25 10.68 -2.40
C GLN A 66 11.48 11.60 -2.45
N ALA A 67 12.68 11.05 -2.52
CA ALA A 67 13.91 11.83 -2.66
C ALA A 67 13.92 12.63 -3.98
N VAL A 68 13.46 12.03 -5.08
CA VAL A 68 13.32 12.72 -6.37
C VAL A 68 12.29 13.85 -6.29
N VAL A 69 11.14 13.63 -5.66
CA VAL A 69 10.10 14.65 -5.49
C VAL A 69 10.61 15.82 -4.66
N ILE A 70 11.18 15.56 -3.48
CA ILE A 70 11.70 16.61 -2.58
C ILE A 70 12.88 17.33 -3.24
N GLY A 71 13.76 16.61 -3.91
CA GLY A 71 14.93 17.18 -4.58
C GLY A 71 14.60 18.11 -5.76
N ASN A 72 13.43 17.95 -6.39
CA ASN A 72 13.00 18.80 -7.50
C ASN A 72 12.03 19.90 -7.09
N LEU A 73 11.06 19.61 -6.22
CA LEU A 73 10.02 20.54 -5.81
C LEU A 73 10.39 21.31 -4.53
N GLY A 74 11.32 20.80 -3.75
CA GLY A 74 11.57 21.26 -2.40
C GLY A 74 10.51 20.80 -1.39
N PRO A 75 10.84 20.77 -0.08
CA PRO A 75 9.93 20.22 0.94
C PRO A 75 8.68 21.07 1.15
N ALA A 76 8.79 22.38 1.01
CA ALA A 76 7.67 23.30 1.21
C ALA A 76 6.58 23.13 0.13
N LEU A 77 6.97 23.06 -1.15
CA LEU A 77 6.02 22.88 -2.24
C LEU A 77 5.47 21.47 -2.26
N ALA A 78 6.33 20.46 -2.05
CA ALA A 78 5.89 19.07 -1.99
C ALA A 78 4.84 18.81 -0.90
N GLY A 79 4.95 19.51 0.25
CA GLY A 79 3.97 19.39 1.34
C GLY A 79 2.63 20.10 1.09
N GLN A 80 2.54 20.96 0.09
CA GLN A 80 1.31 21.70 -0.25
C GLN A 80 0.51 21.04 -1.39
N LEU A 81 1.13 20.13 -2.11
CA LEU A 81 0.50 19.43 -3.24
C LEU A 81 -0.20 18.14 -2.78
N ASP A 82 -1.41 17.93 -3.25
CA ASP A 82 -2.15 16.67 -2.99
C ASP A 82 -1.45 15.46 -3.61
N SER A 83 -0.80 15.66 -4.75
CA SER A 83 -0.10 14.61 -5.49
C SER A 83 1.24 15.11 -6.05
N PRO A 84 2.28 15.24 -5.19
CA PRO A 84 3.57 15.84 -5.59
C PRO A 84 4.27 15.06 -6.70
N PHE A 85 4.20 13.73 -6.67
CA PHE A 85 4.79 12.88 -7.71
C PHE A 85 4.13 13.08 -9.08
N PHE A 86 2.80 13.23 -9.11
CA PHE A 86 2.08 13.49 -10.35
C PHE A 86 2.34 14.89 -10.89
N ALA A 87 2.43 15.89 -9.99
CA ALA A 87 2.82 17.24 -10.36
C ALA A 87 4.23 17.28 -10.97
N LEU A 88 5.17 16.53 -10.39
CA LEU A 88 6.51 16.38 -10.94
C LEU A 88 6.47 15.69 -12.31
N ALA A 89 5.71 14.60 -12.46
CA ALA A 89 5.59 13.89 -13.73
C ALA A 89 5.05 14.78 -14.86
N LYS A 90 4.15 15.72 -14.54
CA LYS A 90 3.66 16.74 -15.46
C LYS A 90 4.73 17.76 -15.87
N SER A 91 5.65 18.10 -14.97
CA SER A 91 6.72 19.06 -15.24
C SER A 91 7.85 18.48 -16.08
N VAL A 92 7.99 17.16 -16.13
CA VAL A 92 9.02 16.45 -16.93
C VAL A 92 8.49 16.23 -18.34
N GLY A 93 8.43 17.28 -19.15
CA GLY A 93 8.19 17.20 -20.58
C GLY A 93 9.53 17.23 -21.34
N VAL A 94 9.81 16.18 -22.11
CA VAL A 94 10.91 16.21 -23.10
C VAL A 94 10.31 16.52 -24.46
N GLU A 95 10.64 17.71 -24.98
CA GLU A 95 10.19 18.12 -26.32
C GLU A 95 10.59 17.06 -27.36
N GLY A 96 9.60 16.52 -28.04
CA GLY A 96 9.78 15.60 -29.17
C GLY A 96 9.68 14.10 -28.86
N ALA A 97 9.91 13.61 -27.64
CA ALA A 97 9.92 12.17 -27.36
C ALA A 97 8.84 11.75 -26.33
N PHE A 98 8.64 12.51 -25.26
CA PHE A 98 7.68 12.18 -24.19
C PHE A 98 6.89 13.43 -23.76
N GLN A 99 5.91 13.80 -24.57
CA GLN A 99 5.04 14.95 -24.25
C GLN A 99 3.98 14.66 -23.18
N ARG A 100 3.81 13.39 -22.76
CA ARG A 100 2.73 12.96 -21.84
C ARG A 100 3.17 11.87 -20.87
N VAL A 101 4.21 12.14 -20.09
CA VAL A 101 4.66 11.21 -19.02
C VAL A 101 3.55 11.01 -17.98
N GLU A 102 2.75 12.04 -17.72
CA GLU A 102 1.62 11.95 -16.80
C GLU A 102 0.60 10.88 -17.19
N SER A 103 0.40 10.64 -18.48
CA SER A 103 -0.54 9.61 -18.96
C SER A 103 -0.04 8.21 -18.65
N ILE A 104 1.27 7.98 -18.72
CA ILE A 104 1.90 6.70 -18.38
C ILE A 104 1.77 6.48 -16.87
N VAL A 105 2.06 7.50 -16.07
CA VAL A 105 1.93 7.44 -14.60
C VAL A 105 0.48 7.16 -14.21
N ALA A 106 -0.49 7.85 -14.81
CA ALA A 106 -1.91 7.63 -14.55
C ALA A 106 -2.34 6.22 -14.94
N ALA A 107 -1.89 5.69 -16.09
CA ALA A 107 -2.19 4.33 -16.51
C ALA A 107 -1.62 3.28 -15.55
N VAL A 108 -0.37 3.43 -15.12
CA VAL A 108 0.27 2.53 -14.14
C VAL A 108 -0.47 2.57 -12.80
N TRP A 109 -0.86 3.76 -12.34
CA TRP A 109 -1.65 3.92 -11.11
C TRP A 109 -3.00 3.22 -11.20
N THR A 110 -3.75 3.49 -12.27
CA THR A 110 -5.05 2.82 -12.49
C THR A 110 -4.91 1.30 -12.49
N PHE A 111 -3.84 0.77 -13.10
CA PHE A 111 -3.58 -0.66 -13.11
C PHE A 111 -3.24 -1.21 -11.72
N ALA A 112 -2.47 -0.45 -10.94
CA ALA A 112 -2.15 -0.80 -9.55
C ALA A 112 -3.41 -0.82 -8.67
N ASP A 113 -4.29 0.16 -8.81
CA ASP A 113 -5.56 0.25 -8.07
C ASP A 113 -6.49 -0.91 -8.40
N LEU A 114 -6.64 -1.25 -9.69
CA LEU A 114 -7.41 -2.41 -10.13
C LEU A 114 -6.86 -3.72 -9.55
N THR A 115 -5.53 -3.85 -9.51
CA THR A 115 -4.87 -5.03 -8.93
C THR A 115 -5.12 -5.12 -7.42
N LEU A 116 -5.03 -3.99 -6.71
CA LEU A 116 -5.33 -3.93 -5.28
C LEU A 116 -6.79 -4.26 -4.99
N MET A 117 -7.73 -3.70 -5.75
CA MET A 117 -9.16 -4.03 -5.64
C MET A 117 -9.41 -5.52 -5.85
N GLY A 118 -8.75 -6.11 -6.85
CA GLY A 118 -8.82 -7.56 -7.11
C GLY A 118 -8.30 -8.38 -5.94
N LEU A 119 -7.15 -8.01 -5.37
CA LEU A 119 -6.56 -8.66 -4.21
C LEU A 119 -7.47 -8.58 -2.98
N LEU A 120 -7.99 -7.39 -2.67
CA LEU A 120 -8.89 -7.19 -1.53
C LEU A 120 -10.19 -7.97 -1.68
N THR A 121 -10.79 -7.95 -2.88
CA THR A 121 -11.98 -8.74 -3.19
C THR A 121 -11.74 -10.23 -3.01
N PHE A 122 -10.60 -10.72 -3.50
CA PHE A 122 -10.18 -12.11 -3.33
C PHE A 122 -9.99 -12.46 -1.85
N ALA A 123 -9.33 -11.60 -1.07
CA ALA A 123 -9.12 -11.79 0.36
C ALA A 123 -10.45 -11.87 1.13
N ILE A 124 -11.40 -10.96 0.84
CA ILE A 124 -12.74 -10.96 1.43
C ILE A 124 -13.47 -12.26 1.10
N TRP A 125 -13.46 -12.66 -0.16
CA TRP A 125 -14.09 -13.91 -0.58
C TRP A 125 -13.46 -15.13 0.11
N ARG A 126 -12.14 -15.22 0.20
CA ARG A 126 -11.43 -16.31 0.87
C ARG A 126 -11.79 -16.37 2.36
N ALA A 127 -11.81 -15.23 3.03
CA ALA A 127 -12.20 -15.12 4.43
C ALA A 127 -13.66 -15.57 4.63
N ALA A 128 -14.58 -15.09 3.80
CA ALA A 128 -15.98 -15.48 3.85
C ALA A 128 -16.17 -16.99 3.58
N ALA A 129 -15.45 -17.54 2.60
CA ALA A 129 -15.49 -18.97 2.28
C ALA A 129 -14.91 -19.85 3.39
N GLY A 130 -13.99 -19.31 4.19
CA GLY A 130 -13.48 -19.96 5.42
C GLY A 130 -14.54 -20.08 6.52
N VAL A 131 -15.43 -19.07 6.63
CA VAL A 131 -16.55 -19.09 7.58
C VAL A 131 -17.69 -19.98 7.07
N ASN A 132 -18.05 -19.86 5.79
CA ASN A 132 -19.12 -20.63 5.18
C ASN A 132 -18.69 -21.22 3.83
N PRO A 133 -18.48 -22.56 3.74
CA PRO A 133 -18.04 -23.22 2.51
C PRO A 133 -18.99 -23.04 1.31
N ARG A 134 -20.26 -22.73 1.54
CA ARG A 134 -21.22 -22.47 0.45
C ARG A 134 -20.87 -21.21 -0.36
N LEU A 135 -20.11 -20.27 0.24
CA LEU A 135 -19.64 -19.06 -0.41
C LEU A 135 -18.47 -19.29 -1.40
N ARG A 136 -18.01 -20.52 -1.55
CA ARG A 136 -17.04 -20.90 -2.61
C ARG A 136 -17.64 -20.88 -4.03
N GLN A 137 -18.97 -20.87 -4.14
CA GLN A 137 -19.63 -20.91 -5.44
C GLN A 137 -19.47 -19.57 -6.19
N LYS A 138 -19.35 -19.64 -7.53
CA LYS A 138 -19.21 -18.45 -8.40
C LYS A 138 -20.23 -17.34 -8.15
N PRO A 139 -21.55 -17.63 -7.96
CA PRO A 139 -22.52 -16.56 -7.70
C PRO A 139 -22.25 -15.81 -6.38
N ALA A 140 -21.68 -16.47 -5.38
CA ALA A 140 -21.35 -15.82 -4.13
C ALA A 140 -20.17 -14.83 -4.28
N VAL A 141 -19.19 -15.13 -5.12
CA VAL A 141 -18.10 -14.18 -5.44
C VAL A 141 -18.69 -12.94 -6.10
N THR A 142 -19.55 -13.11 -7.10
CA THR A 142 -20.22 -11.99 -7.77
C THR A 142 -21.02 -11.15 -6.78
N ALA A 143 -21.76 -11.78 -5.87
CA ALA A 143 -22.52 -11.09 -4.84
C ALA A 143 -21.61 -10.27 -3.90
N VAL A 144 -20.48 -10.83 -3.46
CA VAL A 144 -19.50 -10.11 -2.65
C VAL A 144 -18.95 -8.88 -3.35
N VAL A 145 -18.61 -9.00 -4.62
CA VAL A 145 -18.12 -7.87 -5.44
C VAL A 145 -19.17 -6.78 -5.57
N LEU A 146 -20.40 -7.15 -5.90
CA LEU A 146 -21.51 -6.21 -6.05
C LEU A 146 -21.84 -5.51 -4.72
N ILE A 147 -21.88 -6.24 -3.60
CA ILE A 147 -22.11 -5.66 -2.28
C ILE A 147 -20.98 -4.69 -1.93
N ALA A 148 -19.71 -5.07 -2.15
CA ALA A 148 -18.58 -4.21 -1.88
C ALA A 148 -18.63 -2.93 -2.73
N ALA A 149 -18.99 -3.03 -4.03
CA ALA A 149 -19.14 -1.88 -4.91
C ALA A 149 -20.27 -0.95 -4.45
N VAL A 150 -21.44 -1.49 -4.12
CA VAL A 150 -22.60 -0.69 -3.62
C VAL A 150 -22.25 -0.02 -2.30
N LEU A 151 -21.64 -0.73 -1.36
CA LEU A 151 -21.21 -0.17 -0.08
C LEU A 151 -20.15 0.91 -0.28
N GLY A 152 -19.20 0.71 -1.20
CA GLY A 152 -18.20 1.71 -1.54
C GLY A 152 -18.82 3.00 -2.08
N ILE A 153 -19.73 2.90 -3.05
CA ILE A 153 -20.42 4.08 -3.59
C ILE A 153 -21.30 4.77 -2.54
N ALA A 154 -21.97 3.99 -1.68
CA ALA A 154 -22.85 4.56 -0.65
C ALA A 154 -22.05 5.21 0.49
N ALA A 155 -20.90 4.65 0.86
CA ALA A 155 -20.06 5.14 1.94
C ALA A 155 -19.23 6.37 1.53
N PHE A 156 -18.86 6.48 0.23
CA PHE A 156 -17.99 7.52 -0.29
C PHE A 156 -18.65 8.24 -1.48
N PRO A 157 -19.63 9.11 -1.20
CA PRO A 157 -20.34 9.84 -2.26
C PRO A 157 -19.44 10.86 -2.98
N ASP A 158 -18.35 11.27 -2.37
CA ASP A 158 -17.38 12.21 -2.92
C ASP A 158 -15.93 11.83 -2.57
N GLY A 159 -14.97 12.43 -3.31
CA GLY A 159 -13.55 12.18 -3.12
C GLY A 159 -13.02 12.68 -1.77
N ILE A 160 -13.63 13.71 -1.19
CA ILE A 160 -13.22 14.29 0.10
C ILE A 160 -13.49 13.31 1.23
N SER A 161 -14.68 12.72 1.26
CA SER A 161 -15.05 11.69 2.24
C SER A 161 -14.14 10.45 2.14
N ALA A 162 -13.79 10.03 0.93
CA ALA A 162 -12.87 8.92 0.69
C ALA A 162 -11.46 9.24 1.21
N GLU A 163 -11.00 10.46 1.03
CA GLU A 163 -9.68 10.90 1.49
C GLU A 163 -9.60 10.97 3.02
N GLU A 164 -10.62 11.52 3.69
CA GLU A 164 -10.68 11.57 5.16
C GLU A 164 -10.65 10.18 5.78
N VAL A 165 -11.43 9.23 5.23
CA VAL A 165 -11.42 7.84 5.69
C VAL A 165 -10.07 7.18 5.38
N GLY A 166 -9.47 7.46 4.23
CA GLY A 166 -8.16 6.96 3.84
C GLY A 166 -7.06 7.43 4.80
N ARG A 167 -7.07 8.69 5.17
CA ARG A 167 -6.10 9.28 6.13
C ARG A 167 -6.30 8.79 7.58
N GLY A 168 -7.53 8.47 7.95
CA GLY A 168 -7.90 8.04 9.31
C GLY A 168 -8.07 6.53 9.43
N ILE A 169 -9.29 6.06 9.23
CA ILE A 169 -9.71 4.68 9.52
C ILE A 169 -8.92 3.65 8.71
N ALA A 170 -8.72 3.90 7.41
CA ALA A 170 -8.02 2.94 6.55
C ALA A 170 -6.54 2.85 6.93
N LEU A 171 -5.89 3.97 7.23
CA LEU A 171 -4.49 3.98 7.67
C LEU A 171 -4.30 3.16 8.95
N TRP A 172 -5.09 3.44 9.98
CA TRP A 172 -4.98 2.73 11.26
C TRP A 172 -5.41 1.27 11.14
N GLY A 173 -6.44 0.98 10.35
CA GLY A 173 -6.88 -0.38 10.04
C GLY A 173 -5.78 -1.20 9.38
N ASN A 174 -5.10 -0.62 8.39
CA ASN A 174 -3.99 -1.28 7.70
C ASN A 174 -2.76 -1.46 8.59
N LEU A 175 -2.43 -0.49 9.45
CA LEU A 175 -1.35 -0.64 10.43
C LEU A 175 -1.67 -1.76 11.43
N MET A 176 -2.89 -1.83 11.91
CA MET A 176 -3.32 -2.90 12.82
C MET A 176 -3.29 -4.27 12.14
N ALA A 177 -3.85 -4.39 10.94
CA ALA A 177 -3.90 -5.65 10.21
C ALA A 177 -2.54 -6.06 9.64
N GLY A 178 -1.76 -5.11 9.11
CA GLY A 178 -0.52 -5.39 8.40
C GLY A 178 0.73 -5.45 9.27
N VAL A 179 0.71 -4.83 10.45
CA VAL A 179 1.88 -4.76 11.32
C VAL A 179 1.59 -5.40 12.69
N VAL A 180 0.57 -4.89 13.40
CA VAL A 180 0.31 -5.31 14.79
C VAL A 180 -0.12 -6.76 14.85
N LEU A 181 -1.08 -7.15 14.02
CA LEU A 181 -1.63 -8.51 14.04
C LEU A 181 -0.59 -9.59 13.67
N PRO A 182 0.23 -9.46 12.60
CA PRO A 182 1.30 -10.41 12.32
C PRO A 182 2.34 -10.50 13.45
N VAL A 183 2.72 -9.38 14.04
CA VAL A 183 3.67 -9.36 15.17
C VAL A 183 3.08 -10.09 16.37
N LEU A 184 1.81 -9.85 16.72
CA LEU A 184 1.13 -10.58 17.80
C LEU A 184 1.07 -12.09 17.54
N VAL A 185 0.74 -12.50 16.32
CA VAL A 185 0.70 -13.91 15.93
C VAL A 185 2.09 -14.55 16.08
N LEU A 186 3.15 -13.87 15.66
CA LEU A 186 4.52 -14.32 15.82
C LEU A 186 4.91 -14.47 17.29
N LEU A 187 4.59 -13.48 18.13
CA LEU A 187 4.88 -13.53 19.56
C LEU A 187 4.15 -14.67 20.26
N ILE A 188 2.88 -14.90 19.92
CA ILE A 188 2.09 -16.00 20.47
C ILE A 188 2.65 -17.35 20.01
N SER A 189 3.02 -17.50 18.73
CA SER A 189 3.59 -18.75 18.21
C SER A 189 4.92 -19.07 18.89
N TRP A 190 5.79 -18.08 19.04
CA TRP A 190 7.07 -18.23 19.72
C TRP A 190 6.92 -18.58 21.21
N GLY A 191 5.94 -17.97 21.89
CA GLY A 191 5.61 -18.31 23.28
C GLY A 191 5.12 -19.74 23.44
N ARG A 192 4.33 -20.26 22.47
CA ARG A 192 3.84 -21.63 22.48
C ARG A 192 4.94 -22.67 22.25
N GLU A 193 5.86 -22.41 21.34
CA GLU A 193 7.02 -23.29 21.10
C GLU A 193 7.90 -23.43 22.35
N LYS A 194 8.11 -22.32 23.09
CA LYS A 194 8.87 -22.37 24.35
C LYS A 194 8.20 -23.12 25.49
N MET A 195 6.87 -23.29 25.45
CA MET A 195 6.13 -24.02 26.49
C MET A 195 5.99 -25.52 26.17
N GLN A 196 6.32 -25.95 24.94
CA GLN A 196 6.19 -27.34 24.49
C GLN A 196 7.54 -28.06 24.40
N GLY A 197 8.65 -27.36 24.55
CA GLY A 197 10.03 -27.92 24.64
C GLY A 197 10.59 -27.81 26.05
#